data_cb65c30b287388aefed35bb3dc662cb8
#
_entry.id   cb65c30b287388aefed35bb3dc662cb8
#
_cell.length_a   1.000
_cell.length_b   1.000
_cell.length_c   1.000
_cell.angle_alpha   90.00
_cell.angle_beta   90.00
_cell.angle_gamma   90.00
#
_symmetry.space_group_name_H-M   'P 1'
#
loop_
_entity.id
_entity.type
_entity.pdbx_description
1 polymer ?
#
loop_
_entity_poly.entity_id
_entity_poly.type
_entity_poly.pdbx_seq_one_letter_code
_entity_poly.pdbx_strand_id
1 'polypeptide(L)'
;VAQLKANPKTIVFTEGNDPRILEAAAKLLAEGVLKVVMVGNEAECKAAAAAGNFDISAAEIIDPENYAGFDEMVNTMVELRKGKQTAEECTALLKKSNYFGTMLVKMGKADCLLGGATYSTADTIRPALQLVKTKKGAHLVSSCFILDRDCGEEGLKRIAMGDCAVNIDYTDTIDKATGEVKIAASAKLAEVAVETAKTAKLFGIDPKVAVLSFSTKGSGKGGTVALSHDAVIKAQEMDPELAVDGELQFDAAVAPEVA
;
A
#
# COMPACT_ATOMS: atom_id res chain seq x y z
N VAL A 1 18.32 5.56 4.08
CA VAL A 1 18.94 6.87 3.78
C VAL A 1 20.02 6.73 2.70
N ALA A 2 21.09 5.95 2.90
CA ALA A 2 22.20 5.84 1.95
C ALA A 2 21.75 5.46 0.52
N GLN A 3 20.86 4.49 0.37
CA GLN A 3 20.31 4.08 -0.92
C GLN A 3 19.51 5.19 -1.62
N LEU A 4 18.71 5.95 -0.86
CA LEU A 4 17.96 7.10 -1.39
C LEU A 4 18.87 8.25 -1.81
N LYS A 5 19.95 8.53 -1.04
CA LYS A 5 20.94 9.53 -1.44
C LYS A 5 21.70 9.14 -2.72
N ALA A 6 21.98 7.85 -2.89
CA ALA A 6 22.63 7.35 -4.11
C ALA A 6 21.69 7.29 -5.34
N ASN A 7 20.38 7.14 -5.12
CA ASN A 7 19.36 7.08 -6.16
C ASN A 7 18.12 7.88 -5.71
N PRO A 8 18.16 9.22 -5.82
CA PRO A 8 17.08 10.07 -5.36
C PRO A 8 15.74 9.72 -6.02
N LYS A 9 14.70 9.60 -5.19
CA LYS A 9 13.33 9.34 -5.61
C LYS A 9 12.47 10.55 -5.40
N THR A 10 11.40 10.65 -6.18
CA THR A 10 10.42 11.73 -6.06
C THR A 10 9.17 11.22 -5.36
N ILE A 11 8.82 11.84 -4.24
CA ILE A 11 7.58 11.58 -3.51
C ILE A 11 6.56 12.68 -3.75
N VAL A 12 5.31 12.28 -3.96
CA VAL A 12 4.16 13.20 -4.03
C VAL A 12 3.41 13.18 -2.70
N PHE A 13 3.22 14.34 -2.10
CA PHE A 13 2.30 14.57 -1.00
C PHE A 13 1.02 15.22 -1.54
N THR A 14 -0.11 14.60 -1.27
CA THR A 14 -1.41 15.02 -1.82
C THR A 14 -2.15 16.06 -0.99
N GLU A 15 -1.63 16.43 0.16
CA GLU A 15 -2.25 17.36 1.12
C GLU A 15 -1.23 18.45 1.48
N GLY A 16 -0.86 19.25 0.46
CA GLY A 16 0.26 20.19 0.51
C GLY A 16 0.14 21.33 1.51
N ASN A 17 -1.05 21.59 2.07
CA ASN A 17 -1.29 22.60 3.09
C ASN A 17 -1.50 22.03 4.51
N ASP A 18 -1.42 20.69 4.70
CA ASP A 18 -1.52 20.07 6.02
C ASP A 18 -0.21 20.25 6.81
N PRO A 19 -0.25 20.78 8.06
CA PRO A 19 0.96 21.06 8.84
C PRO A 19 1.86 19.84 9.08
N ARG A 20 1.26 18.64 9.23
CA ARG A 20 2.01 17.39 9.45
C ARG A 20 2.78 16.99 8.21
N ILE A 21 2.18 17.21 7.05
CA ILE A 21 2.80 16.96 5.74
C ILE A 21 3.91 17.97 5.47
N LEU A 22 3.67 19.25 5.77
CA LEU A 22 4.67 20.31 5.64
C LEU A 22 5.90 20.06 6.52
N GLU A 23 5.68 19.64 7.77
CA GLU A 23 6.77 19.27 8.68
C GLU A 23 7.59 18.09 8.15
N ALA A 24 6.92 17.05 7.67
CA ALA A 24 7.57 15.87 7.07
C ALA A 24 8.35 16.24 5.81
N ALA A 25 7.76 17.05 4.93
CA ALA A 25 8.40 17.53 3.71
C ALA A 25 9.68 18.33 4.01
N ALA A 26 9.61 19.28 4.96
CA ALA A 26 10.75 20.09 5.37
C ALA A 26 11.90 19.22 5.91
N LYS A 27 11.60 18.21 6.73
CA LYS A 27 12.63 17.26 7.23
C LYS A 27 13.28 16.46 6.11
N LEU A 28 12.50 15.92 5.18
CA LEU A 28 13.01 15.15 4.03
C LEU A 28 13.88 16.00 3.10
N LEU A 29 13.50 17.25 2.87
CA LEU A 29 14.26 18.20 2.06
C LEU A 29 15.58 18.58 2.76
N ALA A 30 15.54 18.87 4.06
CA ALA A 30 16.73 19.19 4.85
C ALA A 30 17.75 18.03 4.87
N GLU A 31 17.28 16.79 4.92
CA GLU A 31 18.13 15.59 4.84
C GLU A 31 18.65 15.30 3.43
N GLY A 32 18.05 15.88 2.40
CA GLY A 32 18.42 15.69 1.00
C GLY A 32 18.23 14.25 0.52
N VAL A 33 17.21 13.54 1.04
CA VAL A 33 16.99 12.12 0.75
C VAL A 33 15.97 11.87 -0.36
N LEU A 34 15.05 12.81 -0.57
CA LEU A 34 13.98 12.72 -1.57
C LEU A 34 13.77 14.06 -2.26
N LYS A 35 13.34 14.01 -3.51
CA LYS A 35 12.67 15.14 -4.17
C LYS A 35 11.21 15.14 -3.74
N VAL A 36 10.68 16.30 -3.41
CA VAL A 36 9.33 16.45 -2.86
C VAL A 36 8.46 17.24 -3.83
N VAL A 37 7.33 16.65 -4.20
CA VAL A 37 6.24 17.31 -4.92
C VAL A 37 5.07 17.43 -3.96
N MET A 38 4.48 18.61 -3.85
CA MET A 38 3.31 18.89 -3.01
C MET A 38 2.14 19.27 -3.91
N VAL A 39 1.01 18.61 -3.76
CA VAL A 39 -0.21 18.92 -4.52
C VAL A 39 -1.09 19.86 -3.70
N GLY A 40 -1.41 21.01 -4.27
CA GLY A 40 -2.28 21.99 -3.65
C GLY A 40 -2.06 23.40 -4.20
N ASN A 41 -2.88 24.33 -3.76
CA ASN A 41 -2.72 25.73 -4.13
C ASN A 41 -1.41 26.28 -3.58
N GLU A 42 -0.60 26.88 -4.43
CA GLU A 42 0.77 27.32 -4.09
C GLU A 42 0.77 28.37 -2.97
N ALA A 43 -0.15 29.33 -3.03
CA ALA A 43 -0.22 30.40 -2.02
C ALA A 43 -0.63 29.82 -0.64
N GLU A 44 -1.60 28.89 -0.62
CA GLU A 44 -2.05 28.24 0.62
C GLU A 44 -0.93 27.37 1.23
N CYS A 45 -0.24 26.56 0.42
CA CYS A 45 0.88 25.74 0.87
C CYS A 45 2.00 26.59 1.48
N LYS A 46 2.38 27.68 0.81
CA LYS A 46 3.41 28.61 1.30
C LYS A 46 2.98 29.33 2.58
N ALA A 47 1.72 29.78 2.66
CA ALA A 47 1.19 30.41 3.86
C ALA A 47 1.16 29.45 5.06
N ALA A 48 0.71 28.21 4.86
CA ALA A 48 0.69 27.20 5.90
C ALA A 48 2.10 26.81 6.34
N ALA A 49 3.07 26.69 5.41
CA ALA A 49 4.46 26.44 5.72
C ALA A 49 5.08 27.56 6.56
N ALA A 50 4.82 28.83 6.17
CA ALA A 50 5.28 29.98 6.93
C ALA A 50 4.71 30.03 8.34
N ALA A 51 3.42 29.72 8.51
CA ALA A 51 2.76 29.67 9.81
C ALA A 51 3.37 28.59 10.74
N GLY A 52 3.81 27.45 10.17
CA GLY A 52 4.46 26.37 10.90
C GLY A 52 5.99 26.51 10.99
N ASN A 53 6.56 27.54 10.37
CA ASN A 53 8.00 27.73 10.23
C ASN A 53 8.72 26.54 9.57
N PHE A 54 8.09 25.95 8.55
CA PHE A 54 8.61 24.83 7.77
C PHE A 54 9.28 25.31 6.48
N ASP A 55 10.53 24.96 6.26
CA ASP A 55 11.23 25.28 5.00
C ASP A 55 10.93 24.24 3.93
N ILE A 56 10.07 24.63 2.99
CA ILE A 56 9.68 23.84 1.81
C ILE A 56 10.19 24.47 0.51
N SER A 57 11.15 25.41 0.58
CA SER A 57 11.63 26.17 -0.58
C SER A 57 12.18 25.30 -1.72
N ALA A 58 12.67 24.10 -1.41
CA ALA A 58 13.17 23.14 -2.37
C ALA A 58 12.09 22.14 -2.87
N ALA A 59 10.83 22.23 -2.40
CA ALA A 59 9.74 21.42 -2.91
C ALA A 59 9.16 22.03 -4.20
N GLU A 60 8.74 21.17 -5.12
CA GLU A 60 7.86 21.55 -6.22
C GLU A 60 6.41 21.57 -5.74
N ILE A 61 5.71 22.67 -5.91
CA ILE A 61 4.29 22.76 -5.59
C ILE A 61 3.49 22.76 -6.89
N ILE A 62 2.54 21.84 -7.01
CA ILE A 62 1.70 21.70 -8.21
C ILE A 62 0.23 21.93 -7.81
N ASP A 63 -0.36 22.97 -8.37
CA ASP A 63 -1.79 23.24 -8.28
C ASP A 63 -2.50 22.54 -9.45
N PRO A 64 -3.40 21.58 -9.19
CA PRO A 64 -4.15 20.90 -10.24
C PRO A 64 -4.94 21.86 -11.14
N GLU A 65 -5.42 22.99 -10.61
CA GLU A 65 -6.19 23.98 -11.38
C GLU A 65 -5.32 24.78 -12.38
N ASN A 66 -4.00 24.82 -12.16
CA ASN A 66 -3.06 25.61 -12.96
C ASN A 66 -1.96 24.75 -13.60
N TYR A 67 -2.13 23.41 -13.63
CA TYR A 67 -1.13 22.51 -14.16
C TYR A 67 -1.11 22.49 -15.69
N ALA A 68 0.00 22.87 -16.30
CA ALA A 68 0.13 22.97 -17.78
C ALA A 68 -0.08 21.63 -18.50
N GLY A 69 0.20 20.50 -17.85
CA GLY A 69 -0.01 19.13 -18.40
C GLY A 69 -1.39 18.53 -18.09
N PHE A 70 -2.37 19.33 -17.66
CA PHE A 70 -3.67 18.83 -17.19
C PHE A 70 -4.45 18.11 -18.29
N ASP A 71 -4.51 18.65 -19.50
CA ASP A 71 -5.23 18.05 -20.62
C ASP A 71 -4.60 16.71 -21.07
N GLU A 72 -3.26 16.60 -21.07
CA GLU A 72 -2.57 15.35 -21.30
C GLU A 72 -2.92 14.30 -20.25
N MET A 73 -2.98 14.73 -18.98
CA MET A 73 -3.36 13.88 -17.85
C MET A 73 -4.81 13.39 -17.95
N VAL A 74 -5.74 14.25 -18.34
CA VAL A 74 -7.16 13.88 -18.62
C VAL A 74 -7.22 12.82 -19.70
N ASN A 75 -6.59 13.06 -20.86
CA ASN A 75 -6.59 12.13 -21.98
C ASN A 75 -6.02 10.77 -21.58
N THR A 76 -4.89 10.76 -20.88
CA THR A 76 -4.28 9.54 -20.35
C THR A 76 -5.22 8.80 -19.39
N MET A 77 -5.91 9.52 -18.51
CA MET A 77 -6.86 8.92 -17.59
C MET A 77 -8.06 8.30 -18.32
N VAL A 78 -8.62 8.97 -19.33
CA VAL A 78 -9.72 8.45 -20.17
C VAL A 78 -9.31 7.11 -20.82
N GLU A 79 -8.12 7.03 -21.40
CA GLU A 79 -7.58 5.80 -21.99
C GLU A 79 -7.46 4.67 -20.96
N LEU A 80 -6.91 4.98 -19.76
CA LEU A 80 -6.76 4.02 -18.67
C LEU A 80 -8.12 3.48 -18.19
N ARG A 81 -9.16 4.32 -18.22
CA ARG A 81 -10.51 3.97 -17.76
C ARG A 81 -11.32 3.17 -18.78
N LYS A 82 -10.90 3.12 -20.05
CA LYS A 82 -11.49 2.27 -21.12
C LYS A 82 -13.03 2.40 -21.19
N GLY A 83 -13.55 3.61 -21.27
CA GLY A 83 -14.97 3.90 -21.38
C GLY A 83 -15.79 3.79 -20.08
N LYS A 84 -15.14 3.52 -18.93
CA LYS A 84 -15.83 3.49 -17.63
C LYS A 84 -16.09 4.88 -17.05
N GLN A 85 -15.47 5.91 -17.61
CA GLN A 85 -15.60 7.32 -17.22
C GLN A 85 -15.45 8.20 -18.45
N THR A 86 -16.23 9.29 -18.49
CA THR A 86 -16.13 10.31 -19.55
C THR A 86 -14.95 11.25 -19.31
N ALA A 87 -14.63 12.09 -20.28
CA ALA A 87 -13.58 13.11 -20.13
C ALA A 87 -13.93 14.13 -19.04
N GLU A 88 -15.19 14.52 -18.94
CA GLU A 88 -15.70 15.44 -17.92
C GLU A 88 -15.56 14.83 -16.51
N GLU A 89 -15.91 13.54 -16.36
CA GLU A 89 -15.75 12.84 -15.10
C GLU A 89 -14.26 12.69 -14.71
N CYS A 90 -13.39 12.40 -15.66
CA CYS A 90 -11.95 12.34 -15.45
C CYS A 90 -11.40 13.71 -15.03
N THR A 91 -11.82 14.79 -15.70
CA THR A 91 -11.47 16.17 -15.37
C THR A 91 -11.88 16.50 -13.92
N ALA A 92 -13.11 16.18 -13.53
CA ALA A 92 -13.60 16.44 -12.18
C ALA A 92 -12.85 15.64 -11.11
N LEU A 93 -12.44 14.39 -11.42
CA LEU A 93 -11.64 13.58 -10.51
C LEU A 93 -10.21 14.08 -10.37
N LEU A 94 -9.59 14.52 -11.46
CA LEU A 94 -8.21 15.00 -11.46
C LEU A 94 -8.03 16.35 -10.72
N LYS A 95 -9.09 17.07 -10.47
CA LYS A 95 -9.08 18.23 -9.55
C LYS A 95 -8.91 17.84 -8.08
N LYS A 96 -9.12 16.55 -7.75
CA LYS A 96 -8.88 16.02 -6.40
C LYS A 96 -7.42 15.60 -6.27
N SER A 97 -6.76 16.06 -5.23
CA SER A 97 -5.33 15.87 -5.02
C SER A 97 -4.89 14.39 -4.99
N ASN A 98 -5.73 13.49 -4.44
CA ASN A 98 -5.47 12.05 -4.43
C ASN A 98 -5.45 11.43 -5.83
N TYR A 99 -6.37 11.80 -6.72
CA TYR A 99 -6.37 11.36 -8.12
C TYR A 99 -5.22 11.98 -8.90
N PHE A 100 -5.01 13.29 -8.72
CA PHE A 100 -3.94 14.02 -9.38
C PHE A 100 -2.57 13.45 -9.04
N GLY A 101 -2.27 13.29 -7.75
CA GLY A 101 -1.01 12.70 -7.28
C GLY A 101 -0.81 11.27 -7.78
N THR A 102 -1.88 10.47 -7.81
CA THR A 102 -1.82 9.11 -8.36
C THR A 102 -1.49 9.11 -9.86
N MET A 103 -2.02 10.07 -10.61
CA MET A 103 -1.68 10.22 -12.04
C MET A 103 -0.25 10.69 -12.25
N LEU A 104 0.30 11.56 -11.40
CA LEU A 104 1.72 11.93 -11.47
C LEU A 104 2.62 10.68 -11.37
N VAL A 105 2.31 9.79 -10.42
CA VAL A 105 3.03 8.51 -10.30
C VAL A 105 2.78 7.62 -11.52
N LYS A 106 1.54 7.50 -11.98
CA LYS A 106 1.19 6.66 -13.13
C LYS A 106 1.86 7.10 -14.42
N MET A 107 2.04 8.40 -14.63
CA MET A 107 2.71 8.99 -15.77
C MET A 107 4.24 9.02 -15.63
N GLY A 108 4.81 8.49 -14.55
CA GLY A 108 6.25 8.44 -14.30
C GLY A 108 6.87 9.80 -13.93
N LYS A 109 6.04 10.77 -13.54
CA LYS A 109 6.48 12.11 -13.08
C LYS A 109 6.91 12.09 -11.60
N ALA A 110 6.55 11.03 -10.88
CA ALA A 110 7.00 10.74 -9.53
C ALA A 110 7.15 9.23 -9.32
N ASP A 111 7.91 8.83 -8.31
CA ASP A 111 8.18 7.42 -7.98
C ASP A 111 7.14 6.84 -7.01
N CYS A 112 6.66 7.64 -6.07
CA CYS A 112 5.69 7.21 -5.05
C CYS A 112 4.80 8.36 -4.58
N LEU A 113 3.73 7.98 -3.88
CA LEU A 113 2.76 8.90 -3.30
C LEU A 113 2.55 8.55 -1.84
N LEU A 114 2.44 9.58 -1.01
CA LEU A 114 1.95 9.48 0.37
C LEU A 114 0.79 10.46 0.55
N GLY A 115 -0.32 9.97 1.05
CA GLY A 115 -1.53 10.73 1.31
C GLY A 115 -2.40 10.05 2.36
N GLY A 116 -3.49 10.69 2.76
CA GLY A 116 -4.45 10.18 3.74
C GLY A 116 -4.35 10.84 5.12
N ALA A 117 -3.71 11.99 5.21
CA ALA A 117 -3.71 12.79 6.43
C ALA A 117 -5.11 13.38 6.73
N THR A 118 -5.89 13.68 5.67
CA THR A 118 -7.20 14.34 5.77
C THR A 118 -8.35 13.56 5.13
N TYR A 119 -8.06 12.46 4.41
CA TYR A 119 -9.08 11.64 3.75
C TYR A 119 -8.93 10.15 4.08
N SER A 120 -9.93 9.36 3.78
CA SER A 120 -10.04 7.96 4.17
C SER A 120 -9.06 7.04 3.42
N THR A 121 -8.79 5.86 3.99
CA THR A 121 -8.06 4.78 3.31
C THR A 121 -8.71 4.42 1.97
N ALA A 122 -10.04 4.41 1.89
CA ALA A 122 -10.76 4.13 0.66
C ALA A 122 -10.48 5.19 -0.43
N ASP A 123 -10.34 6.47 -0.05
CA ASP A 123 -10.03 7.55 -0.98
C ASP A 123 -8.56 7.55 -1.43
N THR A 124 -7.67 6.94 -0.65
CA THR A 124 -6.29 6.68 -1.05
C THR A 124 -6.21 5.49 -2.04
N ILE A 125 -6.87 4.38 -1.71
CA ILE A 125 -6.74 3.13 -2.47
C ILE A 125 -7.52 3.18 -3.78
N ARG A 126 -8.68 3.85 -3.82
CA ARG A 126 -9.53 3.90 -5.03
C ARG A 126 -8.82 4.43 -6.27
N PRO A 127 -8.11 5.58 -6.25
CA PRO A 127 -7.33 6.04 -7.41
C PRO A 127 -6.24 5.04 -7.80
N ALA A 128 -5.53 4.46 -6.83
CA ALA A 128 -4.49 3.46 -7.09
C ALA A 128 -5.06 2.23 -7.82
N LEU A 129 -6.18 1.67 -7.34
CA LEU A 129 -6.86 0.54 -7.99
C LEU A 129 -7.37 0.88 -9.39
N GLN A 130 -7.84 2.10 -9.60
CA GLN A 130 -8.40 2.53 -10.87
C GLN A 130 -7.36 2.82 -11.93
N LEU A 131 -6.22 3.40 -11.55
CA LEU A 131 -5.22 3.98 -12.44
C LEU A 131 -3.91 3.17 -12.49
N VAL A 132 -3.38 2.78 -11.34
CA VAL A 132 -2.16 1.95 -11.27
C VAL A 132 -2.49 0.49 -11.49
N LYS A 133 -3.55 -0.01 -10.85
CA LYS A 133 -4.03 -1.39 -10.86
C LYS A 133 -3.10 -2.35 -10.12
N THR A 134 -3.50 -3.61 -10.02
CA THR A 134 -2.67 -4.70 -9.50
C THR A 134 -1.61 -5.12 -10.53
N LYS A 135 -0.52 -5.72 -10.08
CA LYS A 135 0.42 -6.39 -10.95
C LYS A 135 -0.27 -7.54 -11.69
N LYS A 136 0.29 -7.91 -12.86
CA LYS A 136 -0.25 -9.02 -13.65
C LYS A 136 -0.21 -10.32 -12.84
N GLY A 137 -1.33 -11.03 -12.79
CA GLY A 137 -1.48 -12.29 -12.05
C GLY A 137 -1.95 -12.13 -10.59
N ALA A 138 -2.00 -10.90 -10.05
CA ALA A 138 -2.55 -10.68 -8.72
C ALA A 138 -4.08 -10.64 -8.75
N HIS A 139 -4.71 -11.36 -7.83
CA HIS A 139 -6.16 -11.47 -7.73
C HIS A 139 -6.76 -10.45 -6.76
N LEU A 140 -5.95 -9.94 -5.83
CA LEU A 140 -6.36 -8.95 -4.84
C LEU A 140 -5.23 -7.96 -4.54
N VAL A 141 -5.58 -6.90 -3.83
CA VAL A 141 -4.61 -5.99 -3.18
C VAL A 141 -4.61 -6.33 -1.70
N SER A 142 -3.43 -6.48 -1.14
CA SER A 142 -3.22 -6.66 0.29
C SER A 142 -2.33 -5.57 0.84
N SER A 143 -2.34 -5.42 2.16
CA SER A 143 -1.47 -4.52 2.89
C SER A 143 -0.58 -5.29 3.86
N CYS A 144 0.52 -4.68 4.28
CA CYS A 144 1.28 -5.20 5.41
C CYS A 144 1.83 -4.06 6.26
N PHE A 145 1.96 -4.31 7.56
CA PHE A 145 2.79 -3.51 8.45
C PHE A 145 4.16 -4.15 8.59
N ILE A 146 5.20 -3.33 8.57
CA ILE A 146 6.53 -3.72 9.03
C ILE A 146 6.68 -3.11 10.42
N LEU A 147 6.66 -3.96 11.43
CA LEU A 147 6.85 -3.57 12.81
C LEU A 147 8.33 -3.72 13.16
N ASP A 148 8.96 -2.61 13.53
CA ASP A 148 10.32 -2.57 14.02
C ASP A 148 10.28 -2.20 15.51
N ARG A 149 10.81 -3.05 16.36
CA ARG A 149 10.73 -2.88 17.81
C ARG A 149 12.10 -3.11 18.44
N ASP A 150 12.38 -2.35 19.47
CA ASP A 150 13.55 -2.57 20.31
C ASP A 150 13.25 -3.66 21.35
N CYS A 151 13.82 -4.83 21.14
CA CYS A 151 13.67 -5.98 22.03
C CYS A 151 15.03 -6.54 22.50
N GLY A 152 16.08 -5.71 22.41
CA GLY A 152 17.45 -6.11 22.76
C GLY A 152 18.03 -7.10 21.74
N GLU A 153 18.90 -8.00 22.20
CA GLU A 153 19.52 -9.04 21.35
C GLU A 153 18.61 -10.26 21.17
N GLU A 154 17.67 -10.47 22.10
CA GLU A 154 16.71 -11.56 22.09
C GLU A 154 15.39 -11.15 21.47
N GLY A 155 14.75 -12.05 20.74
CA GLY A 155 13.44 -11.89 20.16
C GLY A 155 13.41 -11.32 18.74
N LEU A 156 12.20 -11.16 18.21
CA LEU A 156 11.94 -10.71 16.86
C LEU A 156 11.99 -9.18 16.77
N LYS A 157 13.07 -8.62 16.24
CA LYS A 157 13.21 -7.17 16.05
C LYS A 157 12.25 -6.63 15.01
N ARG A 158 12.02 -7.38 13.91
CA ARG A 158 11.10 -7.00 12.83
C ARG A 158 10.12 -8.10 12.55
N ILE A 159 8.86 -7.69 12.41
CA ILE A 159 7.74 -8.56 12.06
C ILE A 159 6.98 -7.90 10.91
N ALA A 160 6.70 -8.68 9.85
CA ALA A 160 5.76 -8.29 8.82
C ALA A 160 4.40 -8.89 9.16
N MET A 161 3.36 -8.04 9.28
CA MET A 161 1.99 -8.49 9.50
C MET A 161 1.17 -8.25 8.24
N GLY A 162 0.79 -9.31 7.58
CA GLY A 162 0.04 -9.28 6.32
C GLY A 162 -1.43 -9.05 6.52
N ASP A 163 -1.97 -8.27 5.62
CA ASP A 163 -3.36 -7.86 5.45
C ASP A 163 -4.07 -7.37 6.70
N CYS A 164 -3.54 -6.32 7.24
CA CYS A 164 -4.03 -5.69 8.46
C CYS A 164 -5.03 -4.55 8.25
N ALA A 165 -5.36 -4.17 6.98
CA ALA A 165 -6.19 -2.99 6.74
C ALA A 165 -7.03 -3.00 5.44
N VAL A 166 -6.87 -3.93 4.52
CA VAL A 166 -7.51 -3.87 3.20
C VAL A 166 -8.65 -4.87 3.03
N ASN A 167 -8.40 -6.15 3.28
CA ASN A 167 -9.44 -7.17 3.15
C ASN A 167 -10.07 -7.46 4.51
N ILE A 168 -11.38 -7.24 4.61
CA ILE A 168 -12.15 -7.48 5.85
C ILE A 168 -12.33 -8.99 6.06
N ASP A 169 -12.57 -9.70 4.96
CA ASP A 169 -12.76 -11.14 4.92
C ASP A 169 -12.24 -11.73 3.61
N TYR A 170 -12.19 -13.03 3.55
CA TYR A 170 -11.86 -13.78 2.34
C TYR A 170 -13.04 -14.65 1.94
N THR A 171 -13.59 -14.36 0.78
CA THR A 171 -14.70 -15.11 0.17
C THR A 171 -14.33 -15.60 -1.21
N ASP A 172 -14.94 -16.68 -1.65
CA ASP A 172 -14.75 -17.21 -2.99
C ASP A 172 -15.20 -16.19 -4.06
N THR A 173 -14.42 -16.11 -5.13
CA THR A 173 -14.87 -15.43 -6.34
C THR A 173 -15.63 -16.44 -7.19
N ILE A 174 -16.92 -16.18 -7.38
CA ILE A 174 -17.81 -17.04 -8.14
C ILE A 174 -17.93 -16.52 -9.57
N ASP A 175 -17.86 -17.40 -10.55
CA ASP A 175 -18.22 -17.11 -11.92
C ASP A 175 -19.73 -16.92 -12.00
N LYS A 176 -20.17 -15.74 -12.40
CA LYS A 176 -21.60 -15.39 -12.44
C LYS A 176 -22.39 -16.14 -13.51
N ALA A 177 -21.72 -16.66 -14.53
CA ALA A 177 -22.38 -17.39 -15.62
C ALA A 177 -22.55 -18.88 -15.29
N THR A 178 -21.56 -19.49 -14.60
CA THR A 178 -21.55 -20.93 -14.31
C THR A 178 -21.89 -21.26 -12.86
N GLY A 179 -21.77 -20.30 -11.94
CA GLY A 179 -21.89 -20.53 -10.50
C GLY A 179 -20.67 -21.24 -9.87
N GLU A 180 -19.63 -21.50 -10.64
CA GLU A 180 -18.43 -22.20 -10.16
C GLU A 180 -17.47 -21.27 -9.43
N VAL A 181 -16.68 -21.83 -8.50
CA VAL A 181 -15.62 -21.10 -7.81
C VAL A 181 -14.48 -20.85 -8.79
N LYS A 182 -14.28 -19.58 -9.14
CA LYS A 182 -13.19 -19.12 -10.00
C LYS A 182 -11.87 -18.92 -9.24
N ILE A 183 -11.96 -18.38 -8.03
CA ILE A 183 -10.82 -18.18 -7.13
C ILE A 183 -11.30 -18.49 -5.71
N ALA A 184 -10.73 -19.48 -5.09
CA ALA A 184 -11.06 -19.86 -3.72
C ALA A 184 -10.57 -18.81 -2.71
N ALA A 185 -11.31 -18.63 -1.63
CA ALA A 185 -10.95 -17.76 -0.52
C ALA A 185 -9.55 -18.08 0.04
N SER A 186 -9.26 -19.38 0.19
CA SER A 186 -7.95 -19.87 0.65
C SER A 186 -6.81 -19.54 -0.31
N ALA A 187 -7.07 -19.51 -1.63
CA ALA A 187 -6.07 -19.11 -2.60
C ALA A 187 -5.72 -17.61 -2.50
N LYS A 188 -6.71 -16.76 -2.19
CA LYS A 188 -6.48 -15.34 -1.95
C LYS A 188 -5.66 -15.11 -0.68
N LEU A 189 -5.96 -15.80 0.41
CA LEU A 189 -5.20 -15.69 1.65
C LEU A 189 -3.76 -16.24 1.47
N ALA A 190 -3.59 -17.31 0.71
CA ALA A 190 -2.27 -17.82 0.34
C ALA A 190 -1.46 -16.80 -0.48
N GLU A 191 -2.10 -16.13 -1.44
CA GLU A 191 -1.46 -15.04 -2.20
C GLU A 191 -0.98 -13.91 -1.28
N VAL A 192 -1.77 -13.52 -0.29
CA VAL A 192 -1.37 -12.53 0.73
C VAL A 192 -0.15 -12.99 1.50
N ALA A 193 -0.12 -14.26 1.95
CA ALA A 193 1.02 -14.82 2.68
C ALA A 193 2.31 -14.75 1.84
N VAL A 194 2.26 -15.20 0.59
CA VAL A 194 3.41 -15.19 -0.33
C VAL A 194 3.86 -13.76 -0.65
N GLU A 195 2.93 -12.83 -0.93
CA GLU A 195 3.27 -11.44 -1.25
C GLU A 195 3.79 -10.67 -0.04
N THR A 196 3.27 -10.95 1.16
CA THR A 196 3.81 -10.38 2.40
C THR A 196 5.24 -10.88 2.65
N ALA A 197 5.53 -12.15 2.41
CA ALA A 197 6.89 -12.69 2.50
C ALA A 197 7.86 -12.00 1.53
N LYS A 198 7.44 -11.79 0.28
CA LYS A 198 8.25 -11.04 -0.71
C LYS A 198 8.51 -9.60 -0.25
N THR A 199 7.50 -8.95 0.31
CA THR A 199 7.66 -7.60 0.86
C THR A 199 8.60 -7.61 2.06
N ALA A 200 8.49 -8.56 2.98
CA ALA A 200 9.36 -8.70 4.14
C ALA A 200 10.84 -8.81 3.76
N LYS A 201 11.16 -9.55 2.69
CA LYS A 201 12.53 -9.66 2.15
C LYS A 201 13.12 -8.29 1.77
N LEU A 202 12.31 -7.36 1.25
CA LEU A 202 12.77 -6.00 0.91
C LEU A 202 13.22 -5.20 2.14
N PHE A 203 12.70 -5.55 3.32
CA PHE A 203 13.06 -4.95 4.60
C PHE A 203 14.13 -5.75 5.37
N GLY A 204 14.77 -6.72 4.71
CA GLY A 204 15.84 -7.53 5.30
C GLY A 204 15.33 -8.57 6.31
N ILE A 205 14.06 -8.95 6.25
CA ILE A 205 13.49 -10.04 7.04
C ILE A 205 13.69 -11.35 6.26
N ASP A 206 14.20 -12.38 6.90
CA ASP A 206 14.16 -13.76 6.40
C ASP A 206 12.78 -14.34 6.75
N PRO A 207 11.84 -14.47 5.78
CA PRO A 207 10.46 -14.71 6.11
C PRO A 207 10.23 -16.18 6.50
N LYS A 208 9.68 -16.35 7.70
CA LYS A 208 8.98 -17.56 8.15
C LYS A 208 7.55 -17.16 8.40
N VAL A 209 6.62 -17.70 7.63
CA VAL A 209 5.24 -17.23 7.59
C VAL A 209 4.35 -18.12 8.45
N ALA A 210 3.64 -17.51 9.39
CA ALA A 210 2.55 -18.14 10.11
C ALA A 210 1.20 -17.63 9.58
N VAL A 211 0.35 -18.52 9.11
CA VAL A 211 -1.05 -18.19 8.81
C VAL A 211 -1.84 -18.26 10.10
N LEU A 212 -2.29 -17.10 10.58
CA LEU A 212 -2.87 -16.95 11.90
C LEU A 212 -4.34 -17.36 11.96
N SER A 213 -4.73 -17.89 13.10
CA SER A 213 -6.10 -18.24 13.47
C SER A 213 -6.24 -18.16 15.00
N PHE A 214 -7.46 -18.29 15.52
CA PHE A 214 -7.68 -18.56 16.93
C PHE A 214 -7.38 -20.02 17.33
N SER A 215 -7.08 -20.87 16.34
CA SER A 215 -6.73 -22.29 16.49
C SER A 215 -5.24 -22.52 16.21
N THR A 216 -4.64 -23.44 16.93
CA THR A 216 -3.31 -23.98 16.65
C THR A 216 -3.45 -25.46 16.30
N LYS A 217 -3.11 -25.83 15.05
CA LYS A 217 -3.04 -27.22 14.57
C LYS A 217 -4.27 -28.06 14.94
N GLY A 218 -5.48 -27.52 14.64
CA GLY A 218 -6.74 -28.25 14.85
C GLY A 218 -7.30 -28.17 16.27
N SER A 219 -6.75 -27.33 17.15
CA SER A 219 -7.29 -27.12 18.51
C SER A 219 -8.68 -26.50 18.49
N GLY A 220 -9.01 -25.75 17.46
CA GLY A 220 -10.33 -25.16 17.22
C GLY A 220 -11.01 -25.73 15.97
N LYS A 221 -12.29 -25.39 15.80
CA LYS A 221 -13.10 -25.79 14.62
C LYS A 221 -13.87 -24.60 14.09
N GLY A 222 -14.06 -24.55 12.76
CA GLY A 222 -14.86 -23.52 12.10
C GLY A 222 -14.34 -23.17 10.72
N GLY A 223 -15.13 -22.38 9.97
CA GLY A 223 -14.80 -22.01 8.59
C GLY A 223 -13.50 -21.22 8.45
N THR A 224 -13.20 -20.34 9.41
CA THR A 224 -11.96 -19.55 9.41
C THR A 224 -10.73 -20.41 9.71
N VAL A 225 -10.87 -21.48 10.51
CA VAL A 225 -9.79 -22.44 10.76
C VAL A 225 -9.47 -23.22 9.49
N ALA A 226 -10.50 -23.75 8.82
CA ALA A 226 -10.36 -24.45 7.53
C ALA A 226 -9.74 -23.52 6.47
N LEU A 227 -10.20 -22.27 6.39
CA LEU A 227 -9.66 -21.28 5.48
C LEU A 227 -8.14 -21.08 5.68
N SER A 228 -7.70 -20.90 6.92
CA SER A 228 -6.28 -20.70 7.26
C SER A 228 -5.45 -21.96 6.96
N HIS A 229 -5.97 -23.13 7.30
CA HIS A 229 -5.32 -24.40 7.00
C HIS A 229 -5.13 -24.61 5.48
N ASP A 230 -6.20 -24.43 4.71
CA ASP A 230 -6.16 -24.58 3.25
C ASP A 230 -5.25 -23.53 2.59
N ALA A 231 -5.16 -22.33 3.19
CA ALA A 231 -4.28 -21.29 2.70
C ALA A 231 -2.79 -21.66 2.88
N VAL A 232 -2.43 -22.37 3.95
CA VAL A 232 -1.06 -22.88 4.14
C VAL A 232 -0.69 -23.82 3.01
N ILE A 233 -1.56 -24.80 2.71
CA ILE A 233 -1.32 -25.78 1.63
C ILE A 233 -1.13 -25.06 0.30
N LYS A 234 -2.01 -24.11 -0.02
CA LYS A 234 -1.92 -23.33 -1.26
C LYS A 234 -0.70 -22.41 -1.32
N ALA A 235 -0.28 -21.84 -0.20
CA ALA A 235 0.93 -21.02 -0.16
C ALA A 235 2.19 -21.85 -0.42
N GLN A 236 2.26 -23.07 0.13
CA GLN A 236 3.34 -24.03 -0.15
C GLN A 236 3.34 -24.50 -1.61
N GLU A 237 2.17 -24.64 -2.24
CA GLU A 237 2.07 -24.91 -3.68
C GLU A 237 2.53 -23.73 -4.54
N MET A 238 2.23 -22.47 -4.12
CA MET A 238 2.62 -21.25 -4.85
C MET A 238 4.12 -20.95 -4.74
N ASP A 239 4.71 -21.22 -3.59
CA ASP A 239 6.14 -20.99 -3.32
C ASP A 239 6.69 -22.12 -2.43
N PRO A 240 7.14 -23.23 -3.04
CA PRO A 240 7.62 -24.40 -2.30
C PRO A 240 8.88 -24.15 -1.44
N GLU A 241 9.61 -23.06 -1.71
CA GLU A 241 10.80 -22.71 -0.93
C GLU A 241 10.47 -21.82 0.28
N LEU A 242 9.26 -21.28 0.33
CA LEU A 242 8.83 -20.43 1.43
C LEU A 242 8.45 -21.27 2.65
N ALA A 243 9.08 -21.03 3.79
CA ALA A 243 8.69 -21.61 5.05
C ALA A 243 7.33 -21.03 5.48
N VAL A 244 6.25 -21.79 5.27
CA VAL A 244 4.88 -21.43 5.64
C VAL A 244 4.31 -22.51 6.52
N ASP A 245 3.71 -22.13 7.65
CA ASP A 245 3.03 -23.04 8.56
C ASP A 245 1.74 -22.41 9.11
N GLY A 246 0.88 -23.21 9.69
CA GLY A 246 -0.42 -22.84 10.29
C GLY A 246 -1.44 -23.96 10.12
N GLU A 247 -2.67 -23.72 10.57
CA GLU A 247 -3.05 -22.50 11.30
C GLU A 247 -2.39 -22.46 12.68
N LEU A 248 -1.99 -21.26 13.13
CA LEU A 248 -1.38 -21.02 14.42
C LEU A 248 -2.04 -19.83 15.14
N GLN A 249 -2.13 -19.89 16.47
CA GLN A 249 -2.35 -18.67 17.27
C GLN A 249 -1.08 -17.81 17.24
N PHE A 250 -1.26 -16.51 17.50
CA PHE A 250 -0.13 -15.56 17.40
C PHE A 250 0.97 -15.87 18.42
N ASP A 251 0.61 -16.17 19.66
CA ASP A 251 1.55 -16.56 20.72
C ASP A 251 2.35 -17.82 20.35
N ALA A 252 1.68 -18.86 19.82
CA ALA A 252 2.36 -20.05 19.32
C ALA A 252 3.30 -19.79 18.13
N ALA A 253 3.03 -18.74 17.35
CA ALA A 253 3.87 -18.36 16.21
C ALA A 253 5.12 -17.55 16.61
N VAL A 254 5.11 -16.82 17.75
CA VAL A 254 6.18 -15.87 18.09
C VAL A 254 6.89 -16.14 19.41
N ALA A 255 6.33 -17.00 20.27
CA ALA A 255 6.87 -17.32 21.60
C ALA A 255 7.34 -18.79 21.65
N PRO A 256 8.65 -19.07 21.68
CA PRO A 256 9.19 -20.42 21.66
C PRO A 256 8.70 -21.29 22.82
N GLU A 257 8.34 -20.68 23.94
CA GLU A 257 7.81 -21.37 25.13
C GLU A 257 6.36 -21.83 24.99
N VAL A 258 5.66 -21.36 23.92
CA VAL A 258 4.26 -21.72 23.62
C VAL A 258 4.18 -22.70 22.44
N ALA A 259 5.20 -22.71 21.59
CA ALA A 259 5.25 -23.48 20.35
C ALA A 259 5.36 -25.00 20.54
#